data_77c7d3e99a615c16e46e4250e3781451
#
_entry.id   77c7d3e99a615c16e46e4250e3781451
#
_cell.length_a   1.000
_cell.length_b   1.000
_cell.length_c   1.000
_cell.angle_alpha   90.00
_cell.angle_beta   90.00
_cell.angle_gamma   90.00
#
_symmetry.space_group_name_H-M   'P 1'
#
loop_
_entity.id
_entity.type
_entity.pdbx_description
1 polymer ?
#
loop_
_entity_poly.entity_id
_entity_poly.type
_entity_poly.pdbx_seq_one_letter_code
_entity_poly.pdbx_strand_id
1 'polypeptide(L)'
;MPIAPNFTSRLSKDWEINFLQCYPNGYLKYTDLCNILQLTAALHAELGGISFSDMQAHHQAWVLSRMRVEVKRLPKWRDTVTVKTWIQSLENSRSIRCLELYLGDEKLAGCETFWAVFNTKSRRPEALALPHKHFEKYPNESATAESFSKIDTTLTTKLVVDKTVLLSDLDIVNHANSIKYLEWCLDYVSPKLLLEQQLQSFEINYLKEVSLHDTVAIGKNETETTTTFTLTANDKVCCAVQLNFQ
;
A
#
# COMPACT_ATOMS: atom_id res chain seq x y z
N MET A 1 -14.30 18.86 2.24
CA MET A 1 -15.79 18.65 2.20
C MET A 1 -16.32 18.52 3.62
N PRO A 2 -17.62 18.76 3.88
CA PRO A 2 -18.17 18.43 5.19
C PRO A 2 -18.08 16.92 5.44
N ILE A 3 -17.96 16.53 6.70
CA ILE A 3 -18.01 15.12 7.11
C ILE A 3 -19.31 14.51 6.62
N ALA A 4 -19.25 13.35 5.96
CA ALA A 4 -20.42 12.68 5.43
C ALA A 4 -21.35 12.22 6.59
N PRO A 5 -22.69 12.30 6.43
CA PRO A 5 -23.63 11.90 7.49
C PRO A 5 -23.51 10.43 7.92
N ASN A 6 -23.00 9.58 7.03
CA ASN A 6 -22.76 8.16 7.27
C ASN A 6 -21.30 7.82 7.63
N PHE A 7 -20.49 8.83 7.97
CA PHE A 7 -19.13 8.62 8.43
C PHE A 7 -19.13 7.84 9.75
N THR A 8 -18.23 6.89 9.84
CA THR A 8 -17.90 6.15 11.07
C THR A 8 -16.39 6.02 11.18
N SER A 9 -15.83 6.02 12.39
CA SER A 9 -14.38 5.87 12.61
C SER A 9 -13.84 4.50 12.22
N ARG A 10 -14.72 3.51 12.06
CA ARG A 10 -14.45 2.21 11.40
C ARG A 10 -15.36 2.08 10.21
N LEU A 11 -14.77 1.93 9.04
CA LEU A 11 -15.52 1.69 7.82
C LEU A 11 -15.42 0.20 7.47
N SER A 12 -16.56 -0.37 7.05
CA SER A 12 -16.63 -1.68 6.39
C SER A 12 -17.16 -1.48 4.98
N LYS A 13 -16.49 -2.07 3.99
CA LYS A 13 -16.87 -1.96 2.57
C LYS A 13 -16.76 -3.32 1.90
N ASP A 14 -17.83 -3.73 1.23
CA ASP A 14 -17.85 -4.97 0.44
C ASP A 14 -17.33 -4.72 -0.97
N TRP A 15 -16.58 -5.71 -1.48
CA TRP A 15 -16.00 -5.76 -2.82
C TRP A 15 -16.25 -7.12 -3.44
N GLU A 16 -16.79 -7.17 -4.64
CA GLU A 16 -16.82 -8.39 -5.45
C GLU A 16 -15.53 -8.54 -6.24
N ILE A 17 -14.90 -9.70 -6.14
CA ILE A 17 -13.67 -10.00 -6.88
C ILE A 17 -14.00 -10.34 -8.33
N ASN A 18 -13.57 -9.49 -9.26
CA ASN A 18 -13.79 -9.70 -10.68
C ASN A 18 -12.60 -10.43 -11.36
N PHE A 19 -12.83 -10.99 -12.55
CA PHE A 19 -11.84 -11.82 -13.24
C PHE A 19 -10.56 -11.07 -13.63
N LEU A 20 -10.61 -9.76 -13.89
CA LEU A 20 -9.43 -8.96 -14.24
C LEU A 20 -8.44 -8.82 -13.09
N GLN A 21 -8.95 -8.94 -11.86
CA GLN A 21 -8.17 -8.84 -10.62
C GLN A 21 -7.49 -10.16 -10.25
N CYS A 22 -7.71 -11.23 -11.00
CA CYS A 22 -7.24 -12.56 -10.63
C CYS A 22 -6.01 -13.00 -11.44
N TYR A 23 -5.20 -13.83 -10.82
CA TYR A 23 -4.21 -14.65 -11.48
C TYR A 23 -4.89 -15.75 -12.35
N PRO A 24 -4.14 -16.44 -13.25
CA PRO A 24 -4.69 -17.53 -14.07
C PRO A 24 -5.30 -18.68 -13.27
N ASN A 25 -4.94 -18.87 -12.01
CA ASN A 25 -5.51 -19.86 -11.10
C ASN A 25 -6.83 -19.40 -10.45
N GLY A 26 -7.34 -18.21 -10.79
CA GLY A 26 -8.59 -17.66 -10.30
C GLY A 26 -8.52 -16.99 -8.92
N TYR A 27 -7.36 -16.90 -8.30
CA TYR A 27 -7.17 -16.17 -7.03
C TYR A 27 -6.80 -14.70 -7.28
N LEU A 28 -7.23 -13.82 -6.36
CA LEU A 28 -6.92 -12.39 -6.38
C LEU A 28 -5.41 -12.16 -6.48
N LYS A 29 -4.97 -11.20 -7.29
CA LYS A 29 -3.57 -10.78 -7.34
C LYS A 29 -3.19 -10.02 -6.08
N TYR A 30 -1.95 -10.15 -5.63
CA TYR A 30 -1.43 -9.38 -4.48
C TYR A 30 -1.51 -7.87 -4.72
N THR A 31 -1.29 -7.42 -5.95
CA THR A 31 -1.44 -6.02 -6.35
C THR A 31 -2.89 -5.54 -6.27
N ASP A 32 -3.84 -6.37 -6.67
CA ASP A 32 -5.26 -6.04 -6.58
C ASP A 32 -5.81 -6.12 -5.16
N LEU A 33 -5.25 -6.99 -4.31
CA LEU A 33 -5.47 -6.92 -2.87
C LEU A 33 -5.10 -5.53 -2.34
N CYS A 34 -3.89 -5.03 -2.67
CA CYS A 34 -3.45 -3.69 -2.26
C CYS A 34 -4.35 -2.58 -2.83
N ASN A 35 -4.80 -2.70 -4.10
CA ASN A 35 -5.73 -1.76 -4.71
C ASN A 35 -7.04 -1.66 -3.92
N ILE A 36 -7.68 -2.79 -3.60
CA ILE A 36 -8.93 -2.83 -2.83
C ILE A 36 -8.75 -2.21 -1.44
N LEU A 37 -7.64 -2.51 -0.76
CA LEU A 37 -7.32 -1.95 0.55
C LEU A 37 -7.14 -0.43 0.46
N GLN A 38 -6.36 0.09 -0.50
CA GLN A 38 -6.14 1.52 -0.67
C GLN A 38 -7.41 2.27 -1.10
N LEU A 39 -8.24 1.69 -1.98
CA LEU A 39 -9.52 2.28 -2.36
C LEU A 39 -10.48 2.40 -1.16
N THR A 40 -10.47 1.41 -0.25
CA THR A 40 -11.27 1.48 0.98
C THR A 40 -10.73 2.56 1.95
N ALA A 41 -9.40 2.69 2.06
CA ALA A 41 -8.76 3.75 2.84
C ALA A 41 -9.10 5.15 2.29
N ALA A 42 -9.07 5.31 0.96
CA ALA A 42 -9.41 6.57 0.29
C ALA A 42 -10.89 6.94 0.52
N LEU A 43 -11.81 5.99 0.35
CA LEU A 43 -13.24 6.19 0.65
C LEU A 43 -13.45 6.63 2.11
N HIS A 44 -12.78 5.99 3.08
CA HIS A 44 -12.88 6.37 4.49
C HIS A 44 -12.36 7.79 4.74
N ALA A 45 -11.25 8.18 4.10
CA ALA A 45 -10.73 9.54 4.18
C ALA A 45 -11.69 10.56 3.56
N GLU A 46 -12.33 10.21 2.45
CA GLU A 46 -13.33 11.04 1.76
C GLU A 46 -14.57 11.27 2.63
N LEU A 47 -15.14 10.20 3.19
CA LEU A 47 -16.27 10.31 4.12
C LEU A 47 -15.95 11.14 5.35
N GLY A 48 -14.71 11.09 5.83
CA GLY A 48 -14.23 11.83 6.98
C GLY A 48 -13.73 13.26 6.70
N GLY A 49 -13.80 13.74 5.46
CA GLY A 49 -13.41 15.12 5.09
C GLY A 49 -11.91 15.39 5.13
N ILE A 50 -11.08 14.35 4.94
CA ILE A 50 -9.62 14.44 4.84
C ILE A 50 -9.11 13.78 3.54
N SER A 51 -9.92 13.87 2.47
CA SER A 51 -9.61 13.30 1.17
C SER A 51 -8.47 14.03 0.46
N PHE A 52 -8.01 13.43 -0.64
CA PHE A 52 -7.07 14.08 -1.55
C PHE A 52 -7.57 15.48 -1.97
N SER A 53 -8.82 15.60 -2.41
CA SER A 53 -9.41 16.88 -2.87
C SER A 53 -9.50 17.91 -1.76
N ASP A 54 -9.86 17.49 -0.53
CA ASP A 54 -9.93 18.40 0.62
C ASP A 54 -8.55 18.97 0.97
N MET A 55 -7.52 18.12 0.93
CA MET A 55 -6.15 18.53 1.24
C MET A 55 -5.55 19.50 0.22
N GLN A 56 -5.95 19.42 -1.06
CA GLN A 56 -5.46 20.34 -2.11
C GLN A 56 -5.71 21.82 -1.77
N ALA A 57 -6.83 22.15 -1.11
CA ALA A 57 -7.14 23.51 -0.69
C ALA A 57 -6.12 24.08 0.33
N HIS A 58 -5.40 23.19 1.02
CA HIS A 58 -4.36 23.53 1.99
C HIS A 58 -2.94 23.28 1.46
N HIS A 59 -2.79 22.99 0.16
CA HIS A 59 -1.53 22.55 -0.44
C HIS A 59 -0.91 21.35 0.26
N GLN A 60 -1.74 20.43 0.75
CA GLN A 60 -1.33 19.22 1.43
C GLN A 60 -1.65 17.97 0.61
N ALA A 61 -0.91 16.92 0.85
CA ALA A 61 -1.16 15.58 0.31
C ALA A 61 -0.77 14.50 1.32
N TRP A 62 -1.48 13.37 1.27
CA TRP A 62 -1.05 12.14 1.92
C TRP A 62 0.04 11.47 1.09
N VAL A 63 1.15 11.14 1.74
CA VAL A 63 2.25 10.38 1.13
C VAL A 63 2.37 9.06 1.88
N LEU A 64 2.21 7.95 1.17
CA LEU A 64 2.44 6.61 1.70
C LEU A 64 3.95 6.41 1.88
N SER A 65 4.37 6.15 3.11
CA SER A 65 5.78 5.94 3.44
C SER A 65 6.12 4.46 3.63
N ARG A 66 5.20 3.68 4.25
CA ARG A 66 5.39 2.25 4.46
C ARG A 66 4.07 1.52 4.35
N MET A 67 4.15 0.28 3.91
CA MET A 67 3.03 -0.65 3.87
C MET A 67 3.52 -2.04 4.24
N ARG A 68 2.83 -2.71 5.17
CA ARG A 68 3.01 -4.12 5.49
C ARG A 68 1.70 -4.85 5.25
N VAL A 69 1.78 -5.99 4.59
CA VAL A 69 0.63 -6.87 4.35
C VAL A 69 0.99 -8.29 4.77
N GLU A 70 0.10 -8.91 5.54
CA GLU A 70 0.17 -10.33 5.91
C GLU A 70 -1.03 -11.04 5.29
N VAL A 71 -0.77 -12.15 4.61
CA VAL A 71 -1.77 -12.87 3.82
C VAL A 71 -1.85 -14.32 4.32
N LYS A 72 -3.00 -14.68 4.86
CA LYS A 72 -3.31 -16.07 5.21
C LYS A 72 -3.67 -16.88 3.97
N ARG A 73 -4.52 -16.33 3.12
CA ARG A 73 -4.88 -16.83 1.79
C ARG A 73 -5.56 -15.74 0.96
N LEU A 74 -5.58 -15.91 -0.35
CA LEU A 74 -6.25 -14.99 -1.26
C LEU A 74 -7.70 -15.45 -1.54
N PRO A 75 -8.67 -14.52 -1.70
CA PRO A 75 -10.01 -14.84 -2.18
C PRO A 75 -9.98 -15.18 -3.67
N LYS A 76 -11.07 -15.79 -4.15
CA LYS A 76 -11.24 -16.20 -5.55
C LYS A 76 -12.14 -15.25 -6.32
N TRP A 77 -12.12 -15.37 -7.62
CA TRP A 77 -13.10 -14.79 -8.51
C TRP A 77 -14.53 -15.09 -8.05
N ARG A 78 -15.39 -14.06 -8.05
CA ARG A 78 -16.78 -14.05 -7.55
C ARG A 78 -16.95 -14.10 -6.03
N ASP A 79 -15.88 -14.20 -5.25
CA ASP A 79 -16.03 -13.99 -3.82
C ASP A 79 -16.44 -12.53 -3.56
N THR A 80 -17.34 -12.33 -2.61
CA THR A 80 -17.61 -11.02 -2.03
C THR A 80 -16.87 -10.92 -0.71
N VAL A 81 -15.89 -10.03 -0.65
CA VAL A 81 -15.05 -9.80 0.52
C VAL A 81 -15.39 -8.49 1.21
N THR A 82 -15.24 -8.44 2.51
CA THR A 82 -15.41 -7.22 3.30
C THR A 82 -14.04 -6.67 3.71
N VAL A 83 -13.75 -5.43 3.37
CA VAL A 83 -12.59 -4.70 3.92
C VAL A 83 -13.06 -3.83 5.07
N LYS A 84 -12.42 -4.01 6.24
CA LYS A 84 -12.57 -3.15 7.41
C LYS A 84 -11.36 -2.24 7.52
N THR A 85 -11.56 -0.95 7.85
CA THR A 85 -10.45 -0.01 8.06
C THR A 85 -10.71 0.92 9.22
N TRP A 86 -9.65 1.28 9.94
CA TRP A 86 -9.63 2.26 11.02
C TRP A 86 -8.28 2.97 11.10
N ILE A 87 -8.24 4.06 11.86
CA ILE A 87 -7.02 4.77 12.15
C ILE A 87 -6.50 4.31 13.51
N GLN A 88 -5.30 3.75 13.56
CA GLN A 88 -4.63 3.39 14.79
C GLN A 88 -4.06 4.65 15.46
N SER A 89 -3.37 5.51 14.70
CA SER A 89 -2.86 6.79 15.17
C SER A 89 -2.95 7.86 14.09
N LEU A 90 -3.21 9.10 14.50
CA LEU A 90 -3.17 10.28 13.64
C LEU A 90 -2.71 11.47 14.49
N GLU A 91 -1.44 11.82 14.37
CA GLU A 91 -0.80 12.85 15.16
C GLU A 91 0.12 13.71 14.29
N ASN A 92 -0.04 15.03 14.40
CA ASN A 92 0.71 16.00 13.62
C ASN A 92 0.69 15.68 12.11
N SER A 93 1.82 15.26 11.57
CA SER A 93 2.00 14.92 10.16
C SER A 93 1.93 13.42 9.88
N ARG A 94 1.59 12.56 10.84
CA ARG A 94 1.74 11.10 10.72
C ARG A 94 0.45 10.38 11.03
N SER A 95 0.15 9.34 10.24
CA SER A 95 -0.98 8.45 10.48
C SER A 95 -0.60 7.00 10.26
N ILE A 96 -1.02 6.13 11.17
CA ILE A 96 -1.01 4.68 10.97
C ILE A 96 -2.47 4.26 10.77
N ARG A 97 -2.70 3.58 9.66
CA ARG A 97 -4.01 3.04 9.29
C ARG A 97 -3.94 1.55 9.18
N CYS A 98 -4.91 0.89 9.76
CA CYS A 98 -5.11 -0.55 9.72
C CYS A 98 -6.22 -0.91 8.74
N LEU A 99 -6.05 -2.04 8.05
CA LEU A 99 -7.04 -2.61 7.14
C LEU A 99 -7.04 -4.13 7.28
N GLU A 100 -8.20 -4.73 7.20
CA GLU A 100 -8.37 -6.18 7.23
C GLU A 100 -9.32 -6.63 6.13
N LEU A 101 -8.99 -7.72 5.46
CA LEU A 101 -9.83 -8.36 4.44
C LEU A 101 -10.47 -9.62 5.03
N TYR A 102 -11.78 -9.75 4.84
CA TYR A 102 -12.57 -10.88 5.32
C TYR A 102 -13.34 -11.55 4.18
N LEU A 103 -13.52 -12.87 4.27
CA LEU A 103 -14.54 -13.62 3.53
C LEU A 103 -15.48 -14.26 4.56
N GLY A 104 -16.71 -13.73 4.67
CA GLY A 104 -17.57 -14.02 5.83
C GLY A 104 -16.89 -13.60 7.12
N ASP A 105 -16.76 -14.52 8.07
CA ASP A 105 -16.10 -14.27 9.35
C ASP A 105 -14.58 -14.58 9.36
N GLU A 106 -14.06 -15.13 8.24
CA GLU A 106 -12.64 -15.48 8.16
C GLU A 106 -11.80 -14.28 7.73
N LYS A 107 -10.83 -13.88 8.56
CA LYS A 107 -9.80 -12.91 8.17
C LYS A 107 -8.82 -13.57 7.21
N LEU A 108 -8.72 -13.01 5.99
CA LEU A 108 -7.85 -13.48 4.92
C LEU A 108 -6.51 -12.75 4.87
N ALA A 109 -6.53 -11.44 5.16
CA ALA A 109 -5.32 -10.62 5.16
C ALA A 109 -5.44 -9.47 6.16
N GLY A 110 -4.29 -9.01 6.64
CA GLY A 110 -4.12 -7.78 7.41
C GLY A 110 -3.14 -6.84 6.73
N CYS A 111 -3.36 -5.54 6.88
CA CYS A 111 -2.49 -4.52 6.32
C CYS A 111 -2.35 -3.34 7.27
N GLU A 112 -1.14 -2.87 7.43
CA GLU A 112 -0.82 -1.60 8.09
C GLU A 112 -0.11 -0.67 7.14
N THR A 113 -0.51 0.59 7.14
CA THR A 113 0.06 1.64 6.29
C THR A 113 0.49 2.83 7.12
N PHE A 114 1.68 3.34 6.86
CA PHE A 114 2.20 4.56 7.47
C PHE A 114 2.18 5.69 6.45
N TRP A 115 1.42 6.72 6.77
CA TRP A 115 1.21 7.90 5.95
C TRP A 115 1.82 9.13 6.59
N ALA A 116 2.31 10.04 5.76
CA ALA A 116 2.74 11.37 6.18
C ALA A 116 1.98 12.45 5.41
N VAL A 117 1.64 13.53 6.11
CA VAL A 117 1.11 14.75 5.49
C VAL A 117 2.28 15.60 5.02
N PHE A 118 2.31 15.92 3.74
CA PHE A 118 3.32 16.77 3.11
C PHE A 118 2.69 18.04 2.55
N ASN A 119 3.35 19.15 2.73
CA ASN A 119 3.05 20.35 1.99
C ASN A 119 3.63 20.23 0.57
N THR A 120 2.76 20.34 -0.45
CA THR A 120 3.12 20.11 -1.86
C THR A 120 3.99 21.23 -2.44
N LYS A 121 4.00 22.43 -1.82
CA LYS A 121 4.86 23.56 -2.23
C LYS A 121 6.23 23.52 -1.57
N SER A 122 6.27 23.39 -0.22
CA SER A 122 7.53 23.36 0.54
C SER A 122 8.24 22.01 0.47
N ARG A 123 7.54 20.95 0.04
CA ARG A 123 8.03 19.57 -0.02
C ARG A 123 8.51 19.04 1.33
N ARG A 124 7.83 19.44 2.41
CA ARG A 124 8.16 19.07 3.79
C ARG A 124 6.95 18.50 4.53
N PRO A 125 7.16 17.59 5.49
CA PRO A 125 6.09 17.16 6.40
C PRO A 125 5.55 18.34 7.19
N GLU A 126 4.23 18.37 7.38
CA GLU A 126 3.55 19.37 8.24
C GLU A 126 2.29 18.75 8.89
N ALA A 127 1.80 19.39 9.94
CA ALA A 127 0.58 18.95 10.60
C ALA A 127 -0.63 19.04 9.67
N LEU A 128 -1.55 18.06 9.75
CA LEU A 128 -2.78 18.05 8.99
C LEU A 128 -3.63 19.29 9.30
N ALA A 129 -3.88 20.13 8.31
CA ALA A 129 -4.63 21.37 8.45
C ALA A 129 -6.14 21.14 8.62
N LEU A 130 -6.65 20.02 8.10
CA LEU A 130 -8.07 19.67 8.14
C LEU A 130 -8.52 19.18 9.52
N PRO A 131 -9.76 19.46 9.94
CA PRO A 131 -10.34 18.90 11.16
C PRO A 131 -10.34 17.36 11.11
N HIS A 132 -9.81 16.72 12.16
CA HIS A 132 -9.68 15.25 12.21
C HIS A 132 -9.94 14.66 13.61
N LYS A 133 -10.39 15.48 14.57
CA LYS A 133 -10.68 15.01 15.95
C LYS A 133 -11.85 14.05 16.03
N HIS A 134 -12.74 14.08 15.04
CA HIS A 134 -13.91 13.19 14.94
C HIS A 134 -13.54 11.75 14.55
N PHE A 135 -12.32 11.53 14.02
CA PHE A 135 -11.81 10.18 13.88
C PHE A 135 -11.41 9.64 15.25
N GLU A 136 -12.15 8.67 15.78
CA GLU A 136 -11.68 7.85 16.89
C GLU A 136 -10.45 7.06 16.48
N LYS A 137 -9.45 6.96 17.36
CA LYS A 137 -8.22 6.20 17.13
C LYS A 137 -8.24 4.94 17.98
N TYR A 138 -7.65 3.88 17.45
CA TYR A 138 -7.62 2.57 18.09
C TYR A 138 -6.17 2.11 18.29
N PRO A 139 -5.42 2.72 19.23
CA PRO A 139 -3.98 2.57 19.36
C PRO A 139 -3.52 1.15 19.70
N ASN A 140 -4.40 0.34 20.29
CA ASN A 140 -4.10 -1.02 20.71
C ASN A 140 -4.60 -2.08 19.72
N GLU A 141 -5.08 -1.68 18.55
CA GLU A 141 -5.63 -2.60 17.55
C GLU A 141 -4.78 -2.58 16.28
N SER A 142 -4.01 -3.62 16.09
CA SER A 142 -3.17 -3.86 14.92
C SER A 142 -3.87 -4.80 13.94
N ALA A 143 -3.65 -4.59 12.65
CA ALA A 143 -4.19 -5.46 11.60
C ALA A 143 -3.22 -6.59 11.23
N THR A 144 -1.93 -6.46 11.58
CA THR A 144 -0.86 -7.43 11.34
C THR A 144 -0.30 -7.95 12.66
N ALA A 145 0.28 -9.15 12.64
CA ALA A 145 0.93 -9.72 13.81
C ALA A 145 2.23 -8.99 14.15
N GLU A 146 2.93 -8.53 13.12
CA GLU A 146 4.16 -7.75 13.25
C GLU A 146 3.95 -6.34 12.68
N SER A 147 4.60 -5.35 13.30
CA SER A 147 4.62 -3.98 12.78
C SER A 147 5.52 -3.87 11.55
N PHE A 148 5.27 -2.86 10.69
CA PHE A 148 6.17 -2.56 9.60
C PHE A 148 7.55 -2.12 10.11
N SER A 149 8.60 -2.49 9.38
CA SER A 149 9.99 -2.21 9.71
C SER A 149 10.66 -1.29 8.70
N LYS A 150 11.92 -1.00 8.91
CA LYS A 150 12.78 -0.39 7.90
C LYS A 150 13.54 -1.49 7.17
N ILE A 151 13.23 -1.70 5.90
CA ILE A 151 13.94 -2.65 5.06
C ILE A 151 15.40 -2.20 4.89
N ASP A 152 16.33 -3.13 5.03
CA ASP A 152 17.75 -2.84 4.82
C ASP A 152 18.03 -2.66 3.31
N THR A 153 18.35 -1.42 2.93
CA THR A 153 18.67 -1.05 1.55
C THR A 153 20.17 -1.14 1.24
N THR A 154 21.00 -1.57 2.19
CA THR A 154 22.45 -1.74 2.00
C THR A 154 22.83 -3.14 1.52
N LEU A 155 21.86 -4.07 1.50
CA LEU A 155 22.06 -5.42 1.00
C LEU A 155 22.54 -5.40 -0.46
N THR A 156 23.56 -6.21 -0.74
CA THR A 156 24.01 -6.41 -2.13
C THR A 156 22.91 -7.09 -2.93
N THR A 157 22.42 -6.40 -3.95
CA THR A 157 21.41 -6.91 -4.89
C THR A 157 22.00 -7.11 -6.27
N LYS A 158 21.49 -8.10 -6.99
CA LYS A 158 21.81 -8.32 -8.41
C LYS A 158 20.76 -7.60 -9.25
N LEU A 159 21.20 -6.77 -10.20
CA LEU A 159 20.30 -6.14 -11.17
C LEU A 159 19.51 -7.19 -11.94
N VAL A 160 18.19 -7.07 -11.97
CA VAL A 160 17.29 -7.93 -12.76
C VAL A 160 16.74 -7.23 -13.99
N VAL A 161 16.47 -5.91 -13.89
CA VAL A 161 15.99 -5.11 -15.02
C VAL A 161 16.15 -3.61 -14.77
N ASP A 162 16.24 -2.86 -15.85
CA ASP A 162 16.00 -1.42 -15.90
C ASP A 162 14.61 -1.16 -16.46
N LYS A 163 13.73 -0.59 -15.64
CA LYS A 163 12.33 -0.29 -15.98
C LYS A 163 12.16 1.19 -16.27
N THR A 164 11.71 1.55 -17.47
CA THR A 164 11.27 2.92 -17.76
C THR A 164 9.85 3.12 -17.24
N VAL A 165 9.63 4.22 -16.51
CA VAL A 165 8.30 4.64 -16.03
C VAL A 165 7.49 5.18 -17.21
N LEU A 166 6.33 4.58 -17.47
CA LEU A 166 5.43 4.93 -18.57
C LEU A 166 4.16 5.62 -18.03
N LEU A 167 3.36 6.20 -18.93
CA LEU A 167 2.11 6.87 -18.57
C LEU A 167 1.14 5.96 -17.81
N SER A 168 1.10 4.66 -18.15
CA SER A 168 0.26 3.65 -17.46
C SER A 168 0.71 3.32 -16.04
N ASP A 169 1.90 3.75 -15.65
CA ASP A 169 2.41 3.57 -14.29
C ASP A 169 2.03 4.71 -13.35
N LEU A 170 1.57 5.85 -13.90
CA LEU A 170 1.34 7.07 -13.12
C LEU A 170 -0.03 7.10 -12.46
N ASP A 171 -0.10 7.79 -11.34
CA ASP A 171 -1.32 8.18 -10.64
C ASP A 171 -1.74 9.64 -10.97
N ILE A 172 -2.80 10.10 -10.32
CA ILE A 172 -3.38 11.43 -10.54
C ILE A 172 -2.43 12.59 -10.15
N VAL A 173 -1.41 12.33 -9.34
CA VAL A 173 -0.39 13.33 -8.94
C VAL A 173 0.86 13.29 -9.82
N ASN A 174 0.81 12.53 -10.92
CA ASN A 174 1.87 12.41 -11.92
C ASN A 174 3.17 11.77 -11.39
N HIS A 175 3.03 10.86 -10.41
CA HIS A 175 4.10 9.99 -9.93
C HIS A 175 3.75 8.54 -10.17
N ALA A 176 4.74 7.66 -10.17
CA ALA A 176 4.46 6.23 -10.23
C ALA A 176 3.55 5.81 -9.06
N ASN A 177 2.43 5.18 -9.40
CA ASN A 177 1.48 4.68 -8.41
C ASN A 177 2.18 3.72 -7.43
N SER A 178 1.88 3.83 -6.15
CA SER A 178 2.51 3.06 -5.09
C SER A 178 2.45 1.54 -5.31
N ILE A 179 1.39 1.02 -5.94
CA ILE A 179 1.24 -0.41 -6.23
C ILE A 179 2.15 -0.87 -7.36
N LYS A 180 2.54 0.01 -8.28
CA LYS A 180 3.42 -0.33 -9.40
C LYS A 180 4.79 -0.82 -8.95
N TYR A 181 5.32 -0.29 -7.87
CA TYR A 181 6.60 -0.79 -7.32
C TYR A 181 6.52 -2.26 -6.92
N LEU A 182 5.40 -2.67 -6.28
CA LEU A 182 5.15 -4.08 -5.98
C LEU A 182 4.95 -4.91 -7.25
N GLU A 183 4.16 -4.43 -8.21
CA GLU A 183 3.90 -5.10 -9.48
C GLU A 183 5.21 -5.40 -10.21
N TRP A 184 6.07 -4.40 -10.37
CA TRP A 184 7.38 -4.56 -11.01
C TRP A 184 8.29 -5.58 -10.30
N CYS A 185 8.22 -5.67 -8.97
CA CYS A 185 8.98 -6.66 -8.20
C CYS A 185 8.42 -8.09 -8.38
N LEU A 186 7.08 -8.23 -8.32
CA LEU A 186 6.42 -9.53 -8.43
C LEU A 186 6.63 -10.19 -9.81
N ASP A 187 6.83 -9.41 -10.88
CA ASP A 187 7.16 -9.92 -12.22
C ASP A 187 8.49 -10.69 -12.24
N TYR A 188 9.37 -10.48 -11.25
CA TYR A 188 10.66 -11.18 -11.11
C TYR A 188 10.69 -12.20 -9.96
N VAL A 189 9.52 -12.57 -9.44
CA VAL A 189 9.33 -13.70 -8.52
C VAL A 189 8.89 -14.92 -9.32
N SER A 190 9.28 -16.12 -8.88
CA SER A 190 8.80 -17.36 -9.50
C SER A 190 7.28 -17.39 -9.56
N PRO A 191 6.65 -17.52 -10.73
CA PRO A 191 5.19 -17.60 -10.84
C PRO A 191 4.60 -18.73 -9.99
N LYS A 192 5.34 -19.83 -9.80
CA LYS A 192 4.92 -20.95 -8.98
C LYS A 192 4.64 -20.52 -7.53
N LEU A 193 5.55 -19.74 -6.91
CA LEU A 193 5.39 -19.26 -5.54
C LEU A 193 4.15 -18.38 -5.38
N LEU A 194 3.85 -17.53 -6.36
CA LEU A 194 2.67 -16.66 -6.32
C LEU A 194 1.37 -17.43 -6.56
N LEU A 195 1.36 -18.35 -7.53
CA LEU A 195 0.19 -19.15 -7.88
C LEU A 195 -0.15 -20.20 -6.81
N GLU A 196 0.86 -20.71 -6.09
CA GLU A 196 0.67 -21.63 -4.96
C GLU A 196 0.42 -20.87 -3.64
N GLN A 197 0.32 -19.52 -3.67
CA GLN A 197 0.08 -18.66 -2.51
C GLN A 197 1.12 -18.82 -1.39
N GLN A 198 2.39 -19.03 -1.76
CA GLN A 198 3.50 -19.17 -0.81
C GLN A 198 3.90 -17.84 -0.17
N LEU A 199 3.53 -16.68 -0.77
CA LEU A 199 3.81 -15.35 -0.22
C LEU A 199 2.91 -15.09 0.99
N GLN A 200 3.52 -15.13 2.19
CA GLN A 200 2.81 -14.95 3.47
C GLN A 200 2.74 -13.50 3.92
N SER A 201 3.80 -12.74 3.68
CA SER A 201 3.81 -11.32 4.00
C SER A 201 4.73 -10.56 3.05
N PHE A 202 4.45 -9.27 2.91
CA PHE A 202 5.36 -8.36 2.22
C PHE A 202 5.34 -6.99 2.86
N GLU A 203 6.45 -6.30 2.71
CA GLU A 203 6.67 -4.97 3.22
C GLU A 203 7.24 -4.07 2.14
N ILE A 204 6.78 -2.82 2.09
CA ILE A 204 7.21 -1.83 1.12
C ILE A 204 7.60 -0.56 1.86
N ASN A 205 8.80 -0.05 1.59
CA ASN A 205 9.27 1.25 2.07
C ASN A 205 9.40 2.18 0.87
N TYR A 206 8.57 3.21 0.81
CA TYR A 206 8.58 4.26 -0.21
C TYR A 206 9.50 5.39 0.27
N LEU A 207 10.59 5.64 -0.45
CA LEU A 207 11.65 6.56 -0.04
C LEU A 207 11.71 7.82 -0.89
N LYS A 208 11.37 7.70 -2.18
CA LYS A 208 11.39 8.80 -3.14
C LYS A 208 10.41 8.53 -4.28
N GLU A 209 9.76 9.57 -4.73
CA GLU A 209 8.88 9.52 -5.92
C GLU A 209 9.71 9.33 -7.19
N VAL A 210 9.14 8.64 -8.17
CA VAL A 210 9.65 8.57 -9.54
C VAL A 210 8.59 9.07 -10.51
N SER A 211 9.02 9.66 -11.60
CA SER A 211 8.20 10.39 -12.56
C SER A 211 8.25 9.74 -13.94
N LEU A 212 7.41 10.22 -14.85
CA LEU A 212 7.40 9.79 -16.25
C LEU A 212 8.81 9.85 -16.85
N HIS A 213 9.17 8.79 -17.55
CA HIS A 213 10.46 8.58 -18.23
C HIS A 213 11.68 8.39 -17.31
N ASP A 214 11.51 8.41 -15.98
CA ASP A 214 12.60 7.96 -15.10
C ASP A 214 12.92 6.49 -15.40
N THR A 215 14.20 6.14 -15.33
CA THR A 215 14.65 4.75 -15.38
C THR A 215 14.87 4.26 -13.96
N VAL A 216 14.23 3.14 -13.62
CA VAL A 216 14.31 2.48 -12.30
C VAL A 216 15.08 1.18 -12.46
N ALA A 217 16.28 1.12 -11.90
CA ALA A 217 17.05 -0.11 -11.80
C ALA A 217 16.49 -0.97 -10.66
N ILE A 218 16.05 -2.18 -10.96
CA ILE A 218 15.49 -3.13 -9.99
C ILE A 218 16.55 -4.17 -9.67
N GLY A 219 17.04 -4.12 -8.44
CA GLY A 219 17.98 -5.09 -7.88
C GLY A 219 17.25 -6.11 -6.99
N LYS A 220 17.68 -7.37 -7.02
CA LYS A 220 17.11 -8.49 -6.24
C LYS A 220 18.17 -9.16 -5.39
N ASN A 221 17.85 -9.42 -4.13
CA ASN A 221 18.57 -10.32 -3.22
C ASN A 221 17.59 -11.41 -2.78
N GLU A 222 17.99 -12.67 -2.81
CA GLU A 222 17.11 -13.80 -2.55
C GLU A 222 17.78 -14.78 -1.61
N THR A 223 17.03 -15.21 -0.60
CA THR A 223 17.36 -16.31 0.32
C THR A 223 16.32 -17.42 0.16
N GLU A 224 16.37 -18.46 0.97
CA GLU A 224 15.39 -19.56 0.91
C GLU A 224 13.95 -19.12 1.17
N THR A 225 13.75 -18.16 2.08
CA THR A 225 12.42 -17.73 2.55
C THR A 225 12.11 -16.26 2.30
N THR A 226 13.10 -15.47 1.87
CA THR A 226 12.94 -14.02 1.73
C THR A 226 13.51 -13.52 0.42
N THR A 227 12.78 -12.67 -0.27
CA THR A 227 13.27 -11.91 -1.41
C THR A 227 13.19 -10.42 -1.12
N THR A 228 14.32 -9.72 -1.23
CA THR A 228 14.39 -8.26 -1.07
C THR A 228 14.71 -7.62 -2.40
N PHE A 229 13.91 -6.61 -2.77
CA PHE A 229 14.16 -5.78 -3.94
C PHE A 229 14.57 -4.37 -3.49
N THR A 230 15.56 -3.80 -4.19
CA THR A 230 15.88 -2.37 -4.13
C THR A 230 15.61 -1.77 -5.49
N LEU A 231 14.83 -0.71 -5.52
CA LEU A 231 14.49 0.05 -6.72
C LEU A 231 15.25 1.38 -6.65
N THR A 232 16.10 1.62 -7.64
CA THR A 232 17.01 2.78 -7.66
C THR A 232 16.73 3.64 -8.88
N ALA A 233 16.53 4.93 -8.66
CA ALA A 233 16.40 5.93 -9.72
C ALA A 233 17.31 7.12 -9.41
N ASN A 234 18.02 7.64 -10.42
CA ASN A 234 18.94 8.76 -10.26
C ASN A 234 19.95 8.53 -9.11
N ASP A 235 20.58 7.36 -9.07
CA ASP A 235 21.58 6.90 -8.10
C ASP A 235 21.09 6.89 -6.62
N LYS A 236 19.77 6.90 -6.41
CA LYS A 236 19.17 6.83 -5.08
C LYS A 236 18.10 5.75 -5.00
N VAL A 237 18.10 4.99 -3.91
CA VAL A 237 17.01 4.05 -3.64
C VAL A 237 15.71 4.84 -3.50
N CYS A 238 14.75 4.55 -4.36
CA CYS A 238 13.43 5.18 -4.37
C CYS A 238 12.37 4.31 -3.67
N CYS A 239 12.55 3.00 -3.68
CA CYS A 239 11.68 2.06 -2.98
C CYS A 239 12.45 0.79 -2.59
N ALA A 240 12.04 0.16 -1.50
CA ALA A 240 12.48 -1.18 -1.13
C ALA A 240 11.26 -2.05 -0.87
N VAL A 241 11.31 -3.31 -1.34
CA VAL A 241 10.24 -4.30 -1.17
C VAL A 241 10.85 -5.58 -0.59
N GLN A 242 10.27 -6.09 0.48
CA GLN A 242 10.65 -7.38 1.05
C GLN A 242 9.45 -8.32 1.01
N LEU A 243 9.67 -9.50 0.49
CA LEU A 243 8.68 -10.57 0.36
C LEU A 243 9.12 -11.76 1.23
N ASN A 244 8.21 -12.31 2.04
CA ASN A 244 8.48 -13.46 2.90
C ASN A 244 7.58 -14.63 2.47
N PHE A 245 8.20 -15.75 2.19
CA PHE A 245 7.56 -16.98 1.69
C PHE A 245 7.55 -18.07 2.76
N GLN A 246 6.67 -19.07 2.57
CA GLN A 246 6.68 -20.30 3.36
C GLN A 246 7.94 -21.09 3.15
#